data_05c26171e57a39c143b75b490fe1b387
#
_entry.id   05c26171e57a39c143b75b490fe1b387
#
_cell.length_a   1.000
_cell.length_b   1.000
_cell.length_c   1.000
_cell.angle_alpha   90.00
_cell.angle_beta   90.00
_cell.angle_gamma   90.00
#
_symmetry.space_group_name_H-M   'P 1'
#
loop_
_entity.id
_entity.type
_entity.pdbx_description
1 polymer ?
#
loop_
_entity_poly.entity_id
_entity_poly.type
_entity_poly.pdbx_seq_one_letter_code
_entity_poly.pdbx_strand_id
1 'polypeptide(L)'
;KSKKYMSLGIPSIPSIRKDTADRNRTSPFAFTGNKFEFRMVGSSQNIALANIVINTAVANSFREFADELEGAENFESALSALIARTFKKHHRILFSGNSYSQEWVKEAEERGLSNFTTAPDAYEHFTDEKNVKLFGSFGVMSETEMRSRREIFFENYRKIKNIEARTMLEMTIRDMLMMSTCYDRAMYSVELEDWTKPFFYGEPTHPAGTL
;
A
#
# COMPACT_ATOMS: atom_id res chain seq x y z
N LYS A 1 -9.97 18.22 16.60
CA LYS A 1 -11.13 17.34 16.29
C LYS A 1 -12.26 17.64 17.26
N SER A 2 -13.47 17.94 16.78
CA SER A 2 -14.62 18.19 17.64
C SER A 2 -15.00 16.92 18.41
N LYS A 3 -15.13 17.03 19.73
CA LYS A 3 -15.60 15.93 20.57
C LYS A 3 -17.08 15.66 20.25
N LYS A 4 -17.37 14.61 19.52
CA LYS A 4 -18.75 14.20 19.26
C LYS A 4 -19.19 13.20 20.34
N TYR A 5 -20.37 13.42 20.91
CA TYR A 5 -21.01 12.52 21.85
C TYR A 5 -22.19 11.83 21.17
N MET A 6 -22.38 10.59 21.52
CA MET A 6 -23.55 9.81 21.12
C MET A 6 -24.48 9.71 22.30
N SER A 7 -25.70 10.22 22.15
CA SER A 7 -26.79 10.03 23.09
C SER A 7 -27.75 8.98 22.52
N LEU A 8 -28.07 7.97 23.32
CA LEU A 8 -29.01 6.93 22.93
C LEU A 8 -30.48 7.31 23.21
N GLY A 9 -30.73 8.54 23.70
CA GLY A 9 -32.08 9.00 24.01
C GLY A 9 -32.72 8.37 25.25
N ILE A 10 -31.97 7.59 26.00
CA ILE A 10 -32.41 6.91 27.21
C ILE A 10 -31.86 7.68 28.41
N PRO A 11 -32.71 8.26 29.29
CA PRO A 11 -32.26 9.12 30.39
C PRO A 11 -31.29 8.47 31.38
N SER A 12 -31.39 7.16 31.56
CA SER A 12 -30.54 6.38 32.46
C SER A 12 -29.14 6.06 31.91
N ILE A 13 -28.89 6.31 30.59
CA ILE A 13 -27.62 6.05 29.96
C ILE A 13 -26.92 7.37 29.69
N PRO A 14 -25.74 7.63 30.31
CA PRO A 14 -25.00 8.84 30.05
C PRO A 14 -24.57 8.91 28.57
N SER A 15 -24.39 10.12 28.06
CA SER A 15 -23.86 10.32 26.71
C SER A 15 -22.44 9.76 26.63
N ILE A 16 -22.22 8.86 25.70
CA ILE A 16 -20.96 8.17 25.49
C ILE A 16 -20.15 8.97 24.46
N ARG A 17 -18.87 9.18 24.76
CA ARG A 17 -17.97 9.80 23.80
C ARG A 17 -17.85 8.91 22.57
N LYS A 18 -18.22 9.47 21.39
CA LYS A 18 -18.06 8.76 20.14
C LYS A 18 -16.57 8.52 19.88
N ASP A 19 -16.20 7.27 19.68
CA ASP A 19 -14.87 6.93 19.25
C ASP A 19 -14.62 7.56 17.87
N THR A 20 -13.65 8.46 17.82
CA THR A 20 -13.19 9.11 16.60
C THR A 20 -11.89 8.49 16.10
N ALA A 21 -11.47 7.36 16.67
CA ALA A 21 -10.36 6.60 16.16
C ALA A 21 -10.69 6.21 14.72
N ASP A 22 -9.88 6.70 13.82
CA ASP A 22 -10.02 6.39 12.41
C ASP A 22 -9.54 4.97 12.19
N ARG A 23 -10.47 4.05 12.07
CA ARG A 23 -10.20 2.71 11.55
C ARG A 23 -10.06 2.76 10.03
N ASN A 24 -9.63 3.87 9.52
CA ASN A 24 -9.46 4.09 8.11
C ASN A 24 -8.51 3.03 7.54
N ARG A 25 -9.07 2.18 6.69
CA ARG A 25 -8.32 1.11 6.01
C ARG A 25 -7.55 1.64 4.80
N THR A 26 -7.60 2.94 4.55
CA THR A 26 -7.00 3.58 3.38
C THR A 26 -5.55 4.00 3.63
N SER A 27 -5.11 4.13 4.89
CA SER A 27 -3.73 4.50 5.18
C SER A 27 -2.82 3.27 5.23
N PRO A 28 -1.67 3.27 4.54
CA PRO A 28 -0.68 2.19 4.63
C PRO A 28 0.04 2.16 5.99
N PHE A 29 0.03 3.26 6.73
CA PHE A 29 0.64 3.37 8.06
C PHE A 29 -0.31 4.12 9.00
N ALA A 30 -1.30 3.41 9.49
CA ALA A 30 -2.40 3.98 10.28
C ALA A 30 -2.09 4.01 11.77
N PHE A 31 -2.43 5.13 12.43
CA PHE A 31 -2.45 5.23 13.88
C PHE A 31 -3.82 4.77 14.41
N THR A 32 -3.82 3.70 15.19
CA THR A 32 -5.05 3.04 15.67
C THR A 32 -5.22 3.18 17.18
N GLY A 33 -5.04 4.40 17.68
CA GLY A 33 -5.27 4.76 19.08
C GLY A 33 -4.00 4.80 19.91
N ASN A 34 -3.31 3.69 20.09
CA ASN A 34 -2.07 3.56 20.87
C ASN A 34 -0.95 2.85 20.12
N LYS A 35 -1.15 2.51 18.86
CA LYS A 35 -0.18 1.80 18.03
C LYS A 35 -0.30 2.26 16.57
N PHE A 36 0.75 2.00 15.81
CA PHE A 36 0.71 2.11 14.36
C PHE A 36 0.52 0.72 13.75
N GLU A 37 -0.29 0.66 12.72
CA GLU A 37 -0.48 -0.54 11.91
C GLU A 37 0.12 -0.30 10.53
N PHE A 38 1.07 -1.15 10.15
CA PHE A 38 1.60 -1.18 8.80
C PHE A 38 0.70 -2.08 7.94
N ARG A 39 0.11 -1.49 6.92
CA ARG A 39 -0.86 -2.15 6.02
C ARG A 39 -0.38 -1.99 4.60
N MET A 40 0.17 -3.06 4.04
CA MET A 40 0.56 -3.06 2.64
C MET A 40 0.17 -4.36 1.98
N VAL A 41 -0.18 -4.28 0.70
CA VAL A 41 -0.36 -5.45 -0.14
C VAL A 41 1.01 -6.11 -0.38
N GLY A 42 1.07 -7.41 -0.36
CA GLY A 42 2.33 -8.14 -0.49
C GLY A 42 2.21 -9.56 0.04
N SER A 43 1.13 -10.27 -0.32
CA SER A 43 0.86 -11.63 0.19
C SER A 43 1.98 -12.62 -0.11
N SER A 44 2.77 -12.38 -1.15
CA SER A 44 3.94 -13.18 -1.53
C SER A 44 5.27 -12.61 -1.03
N GLN A 45 5.24 -11.48 -0.29
CA GLN A 45 6.44 -10.78 0.17
C GLN A 45 6.72 -11.08 1.65
N ASN A 46 8.00 -11.01 2.01
CA ASN A 46 8.42 -11.08 3.41
C ASN A 46 8.35 -9.69 4.06
N ILE A 47 7.75 -9.60 5.23
CA ILE A 47 7.62 -8.34 5.99
C ILE A 47 8.96 -7.84 6.58
N ALA A 48 10.00 -8.67 6.56
CA ALA A 48 11.28 -8.34 7.22
C ALA A 48 11.89 -7.03 6.74
N LEU A 49 11.89 -6.78 5.42
CA LEU A 49 12.47 -5.55 4.88
C LEU A 49 11.71 -4.31 5.36
N ALA A 50 10.39 -4.34 5.35
CA ALA A 50 9.57 -3.24 5.86
C ALA A 50 9.87 -2.97 7.34
N ASN A 51 9.97 -4.00 8.16
CA ASN A 51 10.32 -3.88 9.57
C ASN A 51 11.74 -3.33 9.78
N ILE A 52 12.72 -3.77 8.99
CA ILE A 52 14.10 -3.26 9.04
C ILE A 52 14.11 -1.76 8.77
N VAL A 53 13.47 -1.33 7.68
CA VAL A 53 13.43 0.09 7.29
C VAL A 53 12.77 0.94 8.36
N ILE A 54 11.57 0.56 8.80
CA ILE A 54 10.81 1.33 9.79
C ILE A 54 11.55 1.39 11.12
N ASN A 55 12.02 0.25 11.64
CA ASN A 55 12.72 0.22 12.92
C ASN A 55 14.03 1.01 12.89
N THR A 56 14.78 0.97 11.79
CA THR A 56 16.01 1.77 11.67
C THR A 56 15.70 3.27 11.61
N ALA A 57 14.64 3.67 10.90
CA ALA A 57 14.21 5.06 10.87
C ALA A 57 13.76 5.56 12.25
N VAL A 58 12.99 4.74 12.98
CA VAL A 58 12.56 5.06 14.36
C VAL A 58 13.75 5.12 15.30
N ALA A 59 14.68 4.18 15.21
CA ALA A 59 15.90 4.18 16.04
C ALA A 59 16.76 5.45 15.79
N ASN A 60 16.85 5.90 14.54
CA ASN A 60 17.55 7.14 14.23
C ASN A 60 16.87 8.37 14.87
N SER A 61 15.55 8.45 14.76
CA SER A 61 14.80 9.55 15.37
C SER A 61 14.95 9.54 16.91
N PHE A 62 14.93 8.38 17.54
CA PHE A 62 15.15 8.28 18.98
C PHE A 62 16.57 8.67 19.37
N ARG A 63 17.57 8.30 18.58
CA ARG A 63 18.95 8.75 18.81
C ARG A 63 19.06 10.28 18.76
N GLU A 64 18.53 10.89 17.71
CA GLU A 64 18.54 12.35 17.56
C GLU A 64 17.81 13.05 18.73
N PHE A 65 16.68 12.49 19.19
CA PHE A 65 15.95 13.03 20.33
C PHE A 65 16.69 12.84 21.65
N ALA A 66 17.33 11.69 21.83
CA ALA A 66 18.15 11.44 23.03
C ALA A 66 19.35 12.39 23.10
N ASP A 67 20.08 12.54 22.00
CA ASP A 67 21.24 13.45 21.91
C ASP A 67 20.84 14.90 22.26
N GLU A 68 19.65 15.33 21.86
CA GLU A 68 19.15 16.67 22.18
C GLU A 68 18.71 16.82 23.64
N LEU A 69 18.13 15.78 24.23
CA LEU A 69 17.57 15.83 25.58
C LEU A 69 18.61 15.53 26.69
N GLU A 70 19.69 14.81 26.36
CA GLU A 70 20.67 14.35 27.35
C GLU A 70 21.38 15.50 28.09
N GLY A 71 21.58 16.64 27.43
CA GLY A 71 22.22 17.81 28.02
C GLY A 71 21.27 18.89 28.55
N ALA A 72 19.97 18.62 28.61
CA ALA A 72 18.99 19.65 28.95
C ALA A 72 18.91 19.89 30.46
N GLU A 73 19.09 21.16 30.90
CA GLU A 73 18.93 21.55 32.30
C GLU A 73 17.53 21.32 32.83
N ASN A 74 16.50 21.52 32.01
CA ASN A 74 15.10 21.26 32.32
C ASN A 74 14.50 20.31 31.25
N PHE A 75 14.48 19.03 31.61
CA PHE A 75 14.03 17.96 30.73
C PHE A 75 12.58 18.14 30.24
N GLU A 76 11.64 18.51 31.11
CA GLU A 76 10.23 18.66 30.73
C GLU A 76 10.00 19.79 29.73
N SER A 77 10.68 20.90 29.94
CA SER A 77 10.62 22.06 29.02
C SER A 77 11.25 21.71 27.67
N ALA A 78 12.42 21.08 27.66
CA ALA A 78 13.10 20.64 26.46
C ALA A 78 12.29 19.61 25.68
N LEU A 79 11.69 18.65 26.36
CA LEU A 79 10.82 17.62 25.77
C LEU A 79 9.58 18.27 25.13
N SER A 80 8.94 19.20 25.82
CA SER A 80 7.76 19.91 25.30
C SER A 80 8.11 20.71 24.04
N ALA A 81 9.25 21.40 24.04
CA ALA A 81 9.75 22.15 22.89
C ALA A 81 10.10 21.25 21.71
N LEU A 82 10.76 20.10 21.97
CA LEU A 82 11.09 19.09 20.99
C LEU A 82 9.83 18.54 20.31
N ILE A 83 8.83 18.15 21.08
CA ILE A 83 7.55 17.66 20.57
C ILE A 83 6.88 18.71 19.68
N ALA A 84 6.74 19.94 20.17
CA ALA A 84 6.09 21.02 19.42
C ALA A 84 6.79 21.30 18.09
N ARG A 85 8.13 21.36 18.10
CA ARG A 85 8.95 21.57 16.91
C ARG A 85 8.83 20.40 15.92
N THR A 86 8.85 19.16 16.41
CA THR A 86 8.75 17.95 15.58
C THR A 86 7.41 17.91 14.88
N PHE A 87 6.30 18.14 15.59
CA PHE A 87 4.97 18.21 14.97
C PHE A 87 4.88 19.32 13.92
N LYS A 88 5.44 20.49 14.20
CA LYS A 88 5.46 21.60 13.24
C LYS A 88 6.28 21.26 11.99
N LYS A 89 7.47 20.68 12.17
CA LYS A 89 8.37 20.30 11.07
C LYS A 89 7.77 19.22 10.15
N HIS A 90 7.06 18.27 10.75
CA HIS A 90 6.54 17.09 10.04
C HIS A 90 5.02 17.16 9.78
N HIS A 91 4.40 18.33 9.95
CA HIS A 91 2.96 18.51 9.72
C HIS A 91 2.51 18.06 8.32
N ARG A 92 3.39 18.17 7.33
CA ARG A 92 3.10 17.78 5.94
C ARG A 92 2.71 16.31 5.74
N ILE A 93 3.14 15.41 6.64
CA ILE A 93 2.80 13.98 6.58
C ILE A 93 1.49 13.63 7.27
N LEU A 94 0.92 14.56 8.03
CA LEU A 94 -0.32 14.32 8.75
C LEU A 94 -1.51 14.50 7.81
N PHE A 95 -2.21 13.42 7.57
CA PHE A 95 -3.39 13.38 6.75
C PHE A 95 -4.55 12.69 7.46
N SER A 96 -5.76 13.23 7.30
CA SER A 96 -6.99 12.65 7.82
C SER A 96 -8.06 12.75 6.72
N GLY A 97 -8.26 11.70 5.96
CA GLY A 97 -9.19 11.68 4.84
C GLY A 97 -9.08 10.40 4.01
N ASN A 98 -9.63 10.43 2.81
CA ASN A 98 -9.57 9.32 1.88
C ASN A 98 -8.28 9.40 1.05
N SER A 99 -7.31 8.53 1.35
CA SER A 99 -6.03 8.46 0.64
C SER A 99 -6.11 7.83 -0.76
N TYR A 100 -7.27 7.32 -1.17
CA TYR A 100 -7.48 6.83 -2.54
C TYR A 100 -8.01 7.90 -3.50
N SER A 101 -8.33 9.09 -3.00
CA SER A 101 -8.84 10.15 -3.85
C SER A 101 -7.75 10.82 -4.67
N GLN A 102 -8.11 11.30 -5.87
CA GLN A 102 -7.18 12.04 -6.73
C GLN A 102 -6.79 13.40 -6.14
N GLU A 103 -7.66 13.98 -5.33
CA GLU A 103 -7.38 15.21 -4.61
C GLU A 103 -6.22 15.02 -3.63
N TRP A 104 -6.18 13.86 -2.95
CA TRP A 104 -5.06 13.54 -2.06
C TRP A 104 -3.74 13.38 -2.82
N VAL A 105 -3.76 12.75 -4.00
CA VAL A 105 -2.54 12.60 -4.81
C VAL A 105 -1.94 13.96 -5.13
N LYS A 106 -2.77 14.93 -5.55
CA LYS A 106 -2.31 16.29 -5.83
C LYS A 106 -1.82 17.02 -4.59
N GLU A 107 -2.57 16.92 -3.49
CA GLU A 107 -2.18 17.53 -2.22
C GLU A 107 -0.88 16.94 -1.68
N ALA A 108 -0.66 15.63 -1.82
CA ALA A 108 0.57 14.97 -1.41
C ALA A 108 1.78 15.47 -2.21
N GLU A 109 1.61 15.66 -3.52
CA GLU A 109 2.64 16.22 -4.39
C GLU A 109 2.97 17.67 -4.00
N GLU A 110 1.96 18.52 -3.79
CA GLU A 110 2.12 19.90 -3.30
C GLU A 110 2.84 19.97 -1.94
N ARG A 111 2.61 18.98 -1.09
CA ARG A 111 3.30 18.82 0.20
C ARG A 111 4.73 18.28 0.07
N GLY A 112 5.19 17.93 -1.14
CA GLY A 112 6.50 17.34 -1.41
C GLY A 112 6.63 15.92 -0.88
N LEU A 113 5.54 15.15 -0.88
CA LEU A 113 5.55 13.72 -0.57
C LEU A 113 5.77 12.93 -1.85
N SER A 114 6.66 11.95 -1.79
CA SER A 114 6.93 11.07 -2.93
C SER A 114 5.74 10.16 -3.22
N ASN A 115 5.43 9.96 -4.49
CA ASN A 115 4.43 9.02 -4.95
C ASN A 115 5.01 8.22 -6.13
N PHE A 116 5.56 7.05 -5.84
CA PHE A 116 6.08 6.14 -6.86
C PHE A 116 4.97 5.22 -7.33
N THR A 117 4.56 5.37 -8.58
CA THR A 117 3.44 4.60 -9.13
C THR A 117 3.85 3.20 -9.58
N THR A 118 5.15 2.97 -9.76
CA THR A 118 5.68 1.66 -10.14
C THR A 118 6.74 1.17 -9.15
N ALA A 119 6.87 -0.15 -9.04
CA ALA A 119 7.88 -0.74 -8.18
C ALA A 119 9.33 -0.41 -8.64
N PRO A 120 9.66 -0.44 -9.94
CA PRO A 120 10.97 0.00 -10.42
C PRO A 120 11.35 1.41 -9.97
N ASP A 121 10.44 2.38 -10.09
CA ASP A 121 10.69 3.76 -9.64
C ASP A 121 11.05 3.82 -8.15
N ALA A 122 10.33 3.03 -7.33
CA ALA A 122 10.62 2.95 -5.90
C ALA A 122 11.98 2.28 -5.60
N TYR A 123 12.37 1.26 -6.37
CA TYR A 123 13.63 0.55 -6.18
C TYR A 123 14.86 1.43 -6.46
N GLU A 124 14.76 2.37 -7.38
CA GLU A 124 15.82 3.32 -7.67
C GLU A 124 16.22 4.11 -6.41
N HIS A 125 15.21 4.52 -5.62
CA HIS A 125 15.39 5.30 -4.40
C HIS A 125 15.87 4.50 -3.19
N PHE A 126 15.94 3.17 -3.29
CA PHE A 126 16.43 2.34 -2.19
C PHE A 126 17.88 2.67 -1.80
N THR A 127 18.69 3.04 -2.77
CA THR A 127 20.11 3.40 -2.59
C THR A 127 20.39 4.89 -2.59
N ASP A 128 19.40 5.74 -2.33
CA ASP A 128 19.61 7.15 -2.12
C ASP A 128 20.62 7.38 -0.98
N GLU A 129 21.43 8.41 -1.10
CA GLU A 129 22.49 8.74 -0.14
C GLU A 129 21.99 8.81 1.31
N LYS A 130 20.80 9.38 1.51
CA LYS A 130 20.15 9.43 2.84
C LYS A 130 19.92 8.05 3.44
N ASN A 131 19.53 7.08 2.62
CA ASN A 131 19.24 5.72 3.04
C ASN A 131 20.55 4.96 3.32
N VAL A 132 21.53 5.10 2.45
CA VAL A 132 22.88 4.51 2.64
C VAL A 132 23.51 5.01 3.94
N LYS A 133 23.46 6.31 4.21
CA LYS A 133 23.94 6.89 5.47
C LYS A 133 23.19 6.35 6.68
N LEU A 134 21.85 6.28 6.59
CA LEU A 134 21.02 5.78 7.67
C LEU A 134 21.38 4.35 8.04
N PHE A 135 21.32 3.42 7.09
CA PHE A 135 21.60 2.02 7.35
C PHE A 135 23.05 1.74 7.74
N GLY A 136 23.98 2.45 7.12
CA GLY A 136 25.40 2.36 7.45
C GLY A 136 25.72 2.84 8.86
N SER A 137 25.09 3.93 9.33
CA SER A 137 25.31 4.49 10.67
C SER A 137 24.85 3.56 11.82
N PHE A 138 23.95 2.63 11.53
CA PHE A 138 23.50 1.60 12.48
C PHE A 138 24.10 0.22 12.21
N GLY A 139 24.97 0.08 11.21
CA GLY A 139 25.55 -1.21 10.82
C GLY A 139 24.50 -2.24 10.36
N VAL A 140 23.33 -1.79 9.92
CA VAL A 140 22.22 -2.67 9.52
C VAL A 140 22.44 -3.22 8.12
N MET A 141 22.86 -2.38 7.19
CA MET A 141 23.24 -2.76 5.83
C MET A 141 24.41 -1.90 5.35
N SER A 142 25.36 -2.52 4.67
CA SER A 142 26.40 -1.78 3.95
C SER A 142 25.89 -1.24 2.62
N GLU A 143 26.55 -0.23 2.08
CA GLU A 143 26.23 0.29 0.75
C GLU A 143 26.28 -0.81 -0.33
N THR A 144 27.27 -1.67 -0.28
CA THR A 144 27.40 -2.80 -1.23
C THR A 144 26.22 -3.74 -1.13
N GLU A 145 25.77 -4.05 0.08
CA GLU A 145 24.58 -4.88 0.30
C GLU A 145 23.32 -4.21 -0.22
N MET A 146 23.14 -2.92 0.05
CA MET A 146 21.97 -2.18 -0.45
C MET A 146 21.92 -2.15 -1.98
N ARG A 147 23.06 -1.91 -2.63
CA ARG A 147 23.17 -1.95 -4.10
C ARG A 147 22.83 -3.34 -4.65
N SER A 148 23.38 -4.39 -4.05
CA SER A 148 23.09 -5.78 -4.43
C SER A 148 21.59 -6.11 -4.28
N ARG A 149 20.98 -5.71 -3.16
CA ARG A 149 19.54 -5.90 -2.94
C ARG A 149 18.69 -5.16 -3.97
N ARG A 150 19.06 -3.93 -4.32
CA ARG A 150 18.38 -3.18 -5.38
C ARG A 150 18.38 -3.94 -6.71
N GLU A 151 19.54 -4.46 -7.12
CA GLU A 151 19.64 -5.25 -8.37
C GLU A 151 18.76 -6.52 -8.30
N ILE A 152 18.74 -7.19 -7.15
CA ILE A 152 17.87 -8.36 -6.93
C ILE A 152 16.38 -7.97 -7.04
N PHE A 153 15.98 -6.80 -6.54
CA PHE A 153 14.59 -6.34 -6.66
C PHE A 153 14.20 -6.14 -8.14
N PHE A 154 15.05 -5.49 -8.93
CA PHE A 154 14.83 -5.33 -10.36
C PHE A 154 14.79 -6.67 -11.10
N GLU A 155 15.72 -7.55 -10.79
CA GLU A 155 15.76 -8.87 -11.42
C GLU A 155 14.50 -9.69 -11.11
N ASN A 156 14.09 -9.73 -9.85
CA ASN A 156 12.88 -10.44 -9.43
C ASN A 156 11.63 -9.85 -10.06
N TYR A 157 11.51 -8.52 -10.09
CA TYR A 157 10.40 -7.85 -10.74
C TYR A 157 10.31 -8.25 -12.21
N ARG A 158 11.42 -8.18 -12.94
CA ARG A 158 11.50 -8.57 -14.35
C ARG A 158 11.13 -10.04 -14.56
N LYS A 159 11.66 -10.94 -13.72
CA LYS A 159 11.36 -12.39 -13.80
C LYS A 159 9.87 -12.66 -13.60
N ILE A 160 9.28 -12.07 -12.55
CA ILE A 160 7.86 -12.25 -12.24
C ILE A 160 7.00 -11.72 -13.40
N LYS A 161 7.27 -10.52 -13.91
CA LYS A 161 6.53 -9.94 -15.02
C LYS A 161 6.64 -10.76 -16.31
N ASN A 162 7.80 -11.34 -16.58
CA ASN A 162 7.97 -12.25 -17.70
C ASN A 162 7.14 -13.53 -17.54
N ILE A 163 7.10 -14.10 -16.33
CA ILE A 163 6.29 -15.29 -16.05
C ILE A 163 4.80 -14.97 -16.22
N GLU A 164 4.34 -13.86 -15.61
CA GLU A 164 2.95 -13.41 -15.72
C GLU A 164 2.55 -13.21 -17.19
N ALA A 165 3.37 -12.51 -17.98
CA ALA A 165 3.09 -12.24 -19.39
C ALA A 165 3.04 -13.54 -20.22
N ARG A 166 3.98 -14.46 -19.99
CA ARG A 166 3.97 -15.77 -20.68
C ARG A 166 2.75 -16.60 -20.32
N THR A 167 2.42 -16.67 -19.03
CA THR A 167 1.24 -17.40 -18.55
C THR A 167 -0.04 -16.82 -19.16
N MET A 168 -0.16 -15.49 -19.17
CA MET A 168 -1.30 -14.81 -19.81
C MET A 168 -1.39 -15.15 -21.30
N LEU A 169 -0.26 -15.15 -22.02
CA LEU A 169 -0.22 -15.50 -23.43
C LEU A 169 -0.64 -16.97 -23.65
N GLU A 170 -0.10 -17.89 -22.86
CA GLU A 170 -0.44 -19.32 -22.94
C GLU A 170 -1.92 -19.57 -22.66
N MET A 171 -2.47 -18.93 -21.63
CA MET A 171 -3.89 -19.03 -21.31
C MET A 171 -4.75 -18.48 -22.45
N THR A 172 -4.41 -17.32 -22.98
CA THR A 172 -5.14 -16.70 -24.10
C THR A 172 -5.12 -17.59 -25.34
N ILE A 173 -3.95 -18.11 -25.73
CA ILE A 173 -3.82 -19.00 -26.90
C ILE A 173 -4.63 -20.27 -26.67
N ARG A 174 -4.50 -20.91 -25.51
CA ARG A 174 -5.21 -22.17 -25.21
C ARG A 174 -6.72 -21.97 -25.23
N ASP A 175 -7.20 -20.92 -24.58
CA ASP A 175 -8.64 -20.67 -24.47
C ASP A 175 -9.22 -20.24 -25.83
N MET A 176 -8.52 -19.43 -26.61
CA MET A 176 -8.93 -19.08 -27.98
C MET A 176 -8.94 -20.30 -28.91
N LEU A 177 -7.93 -21.17 -28.83
CA LEU A 177 -7.90 -22.41 -29.62
C LEU A 177 -9.02 -23.37 -29.21
N MET A 178 -9.27 -23.51 -27.91
CA MET A 178 -10.40 -24.33 -27.45
C MET A 178 -11.74 -23.76 -27.90
N MET A 179 -11.93 -22.46 -27.80
CA MET A 179 -13.15 -21.80 -28.26
C MET A 179 -13.33 -21.96 -29.77
N SER A 180 -12.29 -21.76 -30.57
CA SER A 180 -12.33 -21.96 -32.02
C SER A 180 -12.67 -23.42 -32.36
N THR A 181 -12.03 -24.39 -31.73
CA THR A 181 -12.30 -25.82 -31.95
C THR A 181 -13.72 -26.22 -31.53
N CYS A 182 -14.18 -25.69 -30.42
CA CYS A 182 -15.58 -25.92 -30.00
C CYS A 182 -16.57 -25.26 -30.95
N TYR A 183 -16.27 -24.06 -31.43
CA TYR A 183 -17.08 -23.37 -32.41
C TYR A 183 -17.13 -24.14 -33.73
N ASP A 184 -15.99 -24.57 -34.27
CA ASP A 184 -15.93 -25.37 -35.51
C ASP A 184 -16.72 -26.68 -35.37
N ARG A 185 -16.53 -27.41 -34.25
CA ARG A 185 -17.31 -28.62 -33.97
C ARG A 185 -18.81 -28.37 -33.92
N ALA A 186 -19.18 -27.29 -33.27
CA ALA A 186 -20.57 -26.91 -33.15
C ALA A 186 -21.17 -26.57 -34.51
N MET A 187 -20.42 -25.84 -35.35
CA MET A 187 -20.85 -25.49 -36.71
C MET A 187 -21.07 -26.70 -37.60
N TYR A 188 -20.29 -27.77 -37.39
CA TYR A 188 -20.45 -29.04 -38.15
C TYR A 188 -21.58 -29.95 -37.58
N SER A 189 -22.02 -29.72 -36.37
CA SER A 189 -22.94 -30.64 -35.68
C SER A 189 -24.40 -30.13 -35.58
N VAL A 190 -24.61 -28.85 -35.92
CA VAL A 190 -25.94 -28.22 -35.77
C VAL A 190 -26.33 -27.53 -37.07
N GLU A 191 -27.59 -27.59 -37.42
CA GLU A 191 -28.15 -26.90 -38.61
C GLU A 191 -27.99 -25.36 -38.43
N LEU A 192 -27.70 -24.68 -39.51
CA LEU A 192 -27.34 -23.25 -39.51
C LEU A 192 -28.39 -22.34 -38.85
N GLU A 193 -29.63 -22.77 -38.78
CA GLU A 193 -30.72 -22.01 -38.18
C GLU A 193 -30.60 -21.83 -36.66
N ASP A 194 -29.90 -22.72 -35.97
CA ASP A 194 -29.70 -22.62 -34.52
C ASP A 194 -28.55 -21.70 -34.12
N TRP A 195 -27.72 -21.30 -35.06
CA TRP A 195 -26.53 -20.47 -34.83
C TRP A 195 -26.78 -18.98 -34.91
N THR A 196 -27.98 -18.57 -35.16
CA THR A 196 -28.41 -17.15 -35.03
C THR A 196 -28.50 -16.71 -33.58
N LYS A 197 -28.37 -17.65 -32.62
CA LYS A 197 -28.39 -17.36 -31.18
C LYS A 197 -26.95 -17.34 -30.65
N PRO A 198 -26.53 -16.31 -29.92
CA PRO A 198 -25.20 -16.27 -29.31
C PRO A 198 -24.98 -17.43 -28.38
N PHE A 199 -23.90 -18.16 -28.60
CA PHE A 199 -23.51 -19.33 -27.82
C PHE A 199 -22.73 -18.97 -26.55
N PHE A 200 -22.45 -17.69 -26.36
CA PHE A 200 -21.49 -17.25 -25.36
C PHE A 200 -22.12 -16.41 -24.25
N TYR A 201 -21.74 -16.77 -23.02
CA TYR A 201 -21.81 -15.90 -21.83
C TYR A 201 -23.16 -15.29 -21.51
N GLY A 202 -24.14 -16.16 -21.24
CA GLY A 202 -25.35 -15.65 -20.58
C GLY A 202 -25.96 -14.41 -21.22
N GLU A 203 -25.71 -14.23 -22.52
CA GLU A 203 -26.44 -13.21 -23.26
C GLU A 203 -27.90 -13.48 -23.08
N PRO A 204 -28.72 -12.48 -22.75
CA PRO A 204 -30.13 -12.65 -22.43
C PRO A 204 -30.94 -13.20 -23.59
N THR A 205 -30.36 -13.42 -24.75
CA THR A 205 -30.96 -14.04 -25.94
C THR A 205 -30.92 -15.56 -25.90
N HIS A 206 -30.14 -16.18 -25.00
CA HIS A 206 -30.35 -17.59 -24.71
C HIS A 206 -31.60 -17.69 -23.88
N PRO A 207 -32.66 -18.37 -24.38
CA PRO A 207 -33.89 -18.45 -23.62
C PRO A 207 -33.58 -19.04 -22.26
N ALA A 208 -33.82 -18.24 -21.22
CA ALA A 208 -33.70 -18.69 -19.85
C ALA A 208 -34.64 -19.91 -19.71
N GLY A 209 -34.04 -21.06 -19.61
CA GLY A 209 -34.84 -22.29 -19.50
C GLY A 209 -34.41 -23.40 -20.47
N THR A 210 -33.40 -23.17 -21.27
CA THR A 210 -32.78 -24.24 -22.06
C THR A 210 -31.45 -24.67 -21.50
N LEU A 211 -31.18 -24.30 -20.24
CA LEU A 211 -30.14 -24.90 -19.38
C LEU A 211 -30.79 -25.69 -18.27
#